data_d7c15a307e26bbeb100b85afa4d71ec0
#
_entry.id   d7c15a307e26bbeb100b85afa4d71ec0
#
_cell.length_a   1.000
_cell.length_b   1.000
_cell.length_c   1.000
_cell.angle_alpha   90.00
_cell.angle_beta   90.00
_cell.angle_gamma   90.00
#
_symmetry.space_group_name_H-M   'P 1'
#
loop_
_entity.id
_entity.type
_entity.pdbx_description
1 polymer ?
#
loop_
_entity_poly.entity_id
_entity_poly.type
_entity_poly.pdbx_seq_one_letter_code
_entity_poly.pdbx_strand_id
1 'polypeptide(L)'
;MLGVILMLAASVACSLTSKAKPLVPLALESGVKPQVVTLTEQGTQAYHAKQFDEAKNYFSHAMAEAPQSGPAHYNYALALYALGDTEQARQQFMEAANLAPGDQVIWDSPALRPYGNPETPKKNQPRGPGGTRSGPGSGPRY
;
A
#
# COMPACT_ATOMS: atom_id res chain seq x y z
N MET A 1 -53.72 -21.46 -29.89
CA MET A 1 -53.10 -20.55 -28.96
C MET A 1 -51.73 -21.11 -28.62
N LEU A 2 -50.67 -20.58 -29.24
CA LEU A 2 -49.27 -20.98 -29.00
C LEU A 2 -48.70 -20.11 -27.87
N GLY A 3 -48.37 -20.75 -26.73
CA GLY A 3 -47.66 -20.11 -25.65
C GLY A 3 -46.15 -20.15 -25.93
N VAL A 4 -45.54 -18.96 -26.11
CA VAL A 4 -44.10 -18.82 -26.23
C VAL A 4 -43.52 -18.76 -24.83
N ILE A 5 -42.81 -19.79 -24.42
CA ILE A 5 -42.04 -19.84 -23.17
C ILE A 5 -40.70 -19.19 -23.45
N LEU A 6 -40.50 -17.95 -22.92
CA LEU A 6 -39.25 -17.23 -22.97
C LEU A 6 -38.32 -17.75 -21.85
N MET A 7 -37.34 -18.58 -22.21
CA MET A 7 -36.29 -19.02 -21.32
C MET A 7 -35.29 -17.88 -21.11
N LEU A 8 -35.35 -17.19 -19.94
CA LEU A 8 -34.29 -16.30 -19.50
C LEU A 8 -33.14 -17.15 -18.99
N ALA A 9 -32.08 -17.23 -19.78
CA ALA A 9 -30.81 -17.76 -19.31
C ALA A 9 -30.11 -16.69 -18.44
N ALA A 10 -30.18 -16.86 -17.11
CA ALA A 10 -29.41 -16.06 -16.18
C ALA A 10 -27.96 -16.56 -16.23
N SER A 11 -27.08 -15.84 -16.95
CA SER A 11 -25.63 -16.03 -16.88
C SER A 11 -25.12 -15.53 -15.55
N VAL A 12 -24.87 -16.45 -14.62
CA VAL A 12 -24.14 -16.17 -13.37
C VAL A 12 -22.69 -15.94 -13.74
N ALA A 13 -22.31 -14.67 -13.96
CA ALA A 13 -20.92 -14.27 -14.02
C ALA A 13 -20.33 -14.41 -12.61
N CYS A 14 -19.60 -15.50 -12.39
CA CYS A 14 -18.74 -15.67 -11.22
C CYS A 14 -17.62 -14.63 -11.32
N SER A 15 -17.85 -13.43 -10.79
CA SER A 15 -16.78 -12.46 -10.56
C SER A 15 -15.90 -12.99 -9.45
N LEU A 16 -14.74 -13.56 -9.82
CA LEU A 16 -13.63 -13.81 -8.91
C LEU A 16 -13.03 -12.44 -8.54
N THR A 17 -13.74 -11.69 -7.71
CA THR A 17 -13.15 -10.54 -7.04
C THR A 17 -12.14 -11.08 -6.03
N SER A 18 -10.86 -11.03 -6.39
CA SER A 18 -9.80 -11.19 -5.41
C SER A 18 -10.00 -10.08 -4.38
N LYS A 19 -10.42 -10.46 -3.18
CA LYS A 19 -10.74 -9.54 -2.10
C LYS A 19 -9.45 -8.86 -1.67
N ALA A 20 -9.15 -7.69 -2.25
CA ALA A 20 -8.02 -6.89 -1.83
C ALA A 20 -8.18 -6.60 -0.33
N LYS A 21 -7.09 -6.83 0.44
CA LYS A 21 -7.07 -6.56 1.87
C LYS A 21 -7.39 -5.08 2.09
N PRO A 22 -8.35 -4.72 2.96
CA PRO A 22 -8.71 -3.33 3.17
C PRO A 22 -7.50 -2.56 3.70
N LEU A 23 -7.27 -1.38 3.15
CA LEU A 23 -6.25 -0.45 3.62
C LEU A 23 -6.81 0.28 4.84
N VAL A 24 -6.17 0.11 5.99
CA VAL A 24 -6.58 0.74 7.26
C VAL A 24 -5.42 1.50 7.86
N PRO A 25 -5.67 2.65 8.51
CA PRO A 25 -4.64 3.37 9.23
C PRO A 25 -4.01 2.53 10.34
N LEU A 26 -2.71 2.75 10.57
CA LEU A 26 -1.92 2.08 11.60
C LEU A 26 -1.87 2.90 12.89
N ALA A 27 -1.82 2.20 14.02
CA ALA A 27 -1.44 2.81 15.29
C ALA A 27 0.04 3.23 15.25
N LEU A 28 0.38 4.28 15.99
CA LEU A 28 1.76 4.73 16.12
C LEU A 28 2.55 3.82 17.08
N GLU A 29 3.87 3.88 16.97
CA GLU A 29 4.79 3.17 17.87
C GLU A 29 4.69 3.70 19.31
N SER A 30 5.15 2.89 20.25
CA SER A 30 5.23 3.29 21.66
C SER A 30 6.23 4.43 21.86
N GLY A 31 5.90 5.39 22.74
CA GLY A 31 6.78 6.51 23.09
C GLY A 31 6.55 7.79 22.28
N VAL A 32 5.60 7.81 21.37
CA VAL A 32 5.17 9.02 20.66
C VAL A 32 4.41 9.95 21.63
N LYS A 33 4.52 11.27 21.42
CA LYS A 33 3.81 12.26 22.25
C LYS A 33 2.29 12.01 22.23
N PRO A 34 1.57 12.13 23.36
CA PRO A 34 0.11 11.91 23.42
C PRO A 34 -0.69 12.72 22.40
N GLN A 35 -0.27 13.95 22.11
CA GLN A 35 -0.87 14.80 21.09
C GLN A 35 -0.87 14.16 19.71
N VAL A 36 0.24 13.51 19.33
CA VAL A 36 0.39 12.84 18.03
C VAL A 36 -0.53 11.62 17.94
N VAL A 37 -0.68 10.89 19.04
CA VAL A 37 -1.62 9.77 19.15
C VAL A 37 -3.05 10.28 18.93
N THR A 38 -3.44 11.38 19.60
CA THR A 38 -4.78 11.98 19.44
C THR A 38 -5.03 12.43 17.99
N LEU A 39 -4.06 13.07 17.34
CA LEU A 39 -4.17 13.45 15.92
C LEU A 39 -4.35 12.22 15.02
N THR A 40 -3.62 11.15 15.30
CA THR A 40 -3.74 9.90 14.54
C THR A 40 -5.10 9.24 14.73
N GLU A 41 -5.64 9.24 15.94
CA GLU A 41 -6.98 8.72 16.22
C GLU A 41 -8.07 9.53 15.52
N GLN A 42 -7.99 10.85 15.53
CA GLN A 42 -8.91 11.74 14.81
C GLN A 42 -8.83 11.51 13.29
N GLY A 43 -7.62 11.40 12.75
CA GLY A 43 -7.41 11.06 11.35
C GLY A 43 -7.97 9.70 10.97
N THR A 44 -7.82 8.71 11.85
CA THR A 44 -8.37 7.36 11.66
C THR A 44 -9.90 7.37 11.66
N GLN A 45 -10.53 8.11 12.57
CA GLN A 45 -11.98 8.26 12.60
C GLN A 45 -12.49 8.94 11.32
N ALA A 46 -11.86 10.03 10.89
CA ALA A 46 -12.19 10.72 9.64
C ALA A 46 -12.01 9.79 8.42
N TYR A 47 -10.93 9.02 8.38
CA TYR A 47 -10.67 8.06 7.31
C TYR A 47 -11.77 6.98 7.21
N HIS A 48 -12.18 6.41 8.33
CA HIS A 48 -13.29 5.44 8.37
C HIS A 48 -14.64 6.05 8.00
N ALA A 49 -14.84 7.34 8.32
CA ALA A 49 -16.01 8.11 7.89
C ALA A 49 -15.95 8.54 6.41
N LYS A 50 -14.86 8.18 5.68
CA LYS A 50 -14.58 8.58 4.29
C LYS A 50 -14.41 10.09 4.09
N GLN A 51 -14.13 10.82 5.16
CA GLN A 51 -13.77 12.24 5.17
C GLN A 51 -12.26 12.38 4.90
N PHE A 52 -11.84 12.04 3.68
CA PHE A 52 -10.43 11.87 3.35
C PHE A 52 -9.62 13.18 3.41
N ASP A 53 -10.22 14.33 3.11
CA ASP A 53 -9.56 15.63 3.27
C ASP A 53 -9.27 15.94 4.74
N GLU A 54 -10.23 15.65 5.62
CA GLU A 54 -10.06 15.82 7.06
C GLU A 54 -9.03 14.83 7.61
N ALA A 55 -9.11 13.57 7.21
CA ALA A 55 -8.12 12.56 7.55
C ALA A 55 -6.71 12.98 7.11
N LYS A 56 -6.56 13.51 5.89
CA LYS A 56 -5.29 14.04 5.37
C LYS A 56 -4.75 15.14 6.27
N ASN A 57 -5.59 16.08 6.71
CA ASN A 57 -5.16 17.17 7.58
C ASN A 57 -4.64 16.63 8.94
N TYR A 58 -5.39 15.77 9.61
CA TYR A 58 -4.95 15.17 10.88
C TYR A 58 -3.67 14.36 10.72
N PHE A 59 -3.59 13.50 9.71
CA PHE A 59 -2.40 12.69 9.47
C PHE A 59 -1.18 13.51 9.07
N SER A 60 -1.34 14.62 8.33
CA SER A 60 -0.23 15.51 7.98
C SER A 60 0.35 16.17 9.23
N HIS A 61 -0.49 16.60 10.16
CA HIS A 61 -0.05 17.14 11.45
C HIS A 61 0.64 16.08 12.31
N ALA A 62 0.07 14.87 12.38
CA ALA A 62 0.69 13.77 13.11
C ALA A 62 2.07 13.42 12.55
N MET A 63 2.22 13.34 11.23
CA MET A 63 3.48 13.09 10.55
C MET A 63 4.49 14.20 10.81
N ALA A 64 4.08 15.49 10.76
CA ALA A 64 4.98 16.62 11.03
C ALA A 64 5.52 16.60 12.48
N GLU A 65 4.72 16.15 13.43
CA GLU A 65 5.12 16.03 14.85
C GLU A 65 5.92 14.74 15.15
N ALA A 66 5.79 13.72 14.29
CA ALA A 66 6.50 12.45 14.39
C ALA A 66 7.16 12.05 13.05
N PRO A 67 8.12 12.83 12.55
CA PRO A 67 8.66 12.64 11.19
C PRO A 67 9.52 11.36 11.05
N GLN A 68 9.83 10.68 12.13
CA GLN A 68 10.56 9.40 12.13
C GLN A 68 9.63 8.18 12.29
N SER A 69 8.32 8.40 12.33
CA SER A 69 7.33 7.33 12.47
C SER A 69 6.90 6.78 11.10
N GLY A 70 7.25 5.54 10.81
CA GLY A 70 6.79 4.83 9.61
C GLY A 70 5.24 4.79 9.51
N PRO A 71 4.51 4.39 10.57
CA PRO A 71 3.05 4.46 10.61
C PRO A 71 2.46 5.86 10.36
N ALA A 72 3.11 6.95 10.82
CA ALA A 72 2.60 8.30 10.57
C ALA A 72 2.67 8.66 9.08
N HIS A 73 3.79 8.37 8.40
CA HIS A 73 3.92 8.52 6.95
C HIS A 73 2.93 7.63 6.18
N TYR A 74 2.76 6.39 6.61
CA TYR A 74 1.81 5.46 6.02
C TYR A 74 0.37 5.97 6.10
N ASN A 75 -0.07 6.47 7.25
CA ASN A 75 -1.42 6.98 7.44
C ASN A 75 -1.69 8.21 6.56
N TYR A 76 -0.72 9.10 6.46
CA TYR A 76 -0.81 10.25 5.56
C TYR A 76 -0.89 9.80 4.09
N ALA A 77 -0.09 8.83 3.70
CA ALA A 77 -0.13 8.24 2.37
C ALA A 77 -1.49 7.60 2.03
N LEU A 78 -2.14 6.95 3.00
CA LEU A 78 -3.48 6.38 2.80
C LEU A 78 -4.51 7.44 2.45
N ALA A 79 -4.50 8.58 3.15
CA ALA A 79 -5.42 9.67 2.89
C ALA A 79 -5.17 10.30 1.51
N LEU A 80 -3.91 10.54 1.16
CA LEU A 80 -3.50 11.01 -0.18
C LEU A 80 -3.97 10.04 -1.28
N TYR A 81 -3.76 8.74 -1.07
CA TYR A 81 -4.17 7.71 -2.02
C TYR A 81 -5.69 7.68 -2.22
N ALA A 82 -6.46 7.81 -1.13
CA ALA A 82 -7.91 7.86 -1.17
C ALA A 82 -8.44 9.11 -1.91
N LEU A 83 -7.72 10.21 -1.87
CA LEU A 83 -8.01 11.44 -2.60
C LEU A 83 -7.55 11.41 -4.07
N GLY A 84 -6.82 10.36 -4.49
CA GLY A 84 -6.31 10.21 -5.85
C GLY A 84 -4.95 10.86 -6.10
N ASP A 85 -4.32 11.45 -5.09
CA ASP A 85 -2.95 11.97 -5.15
C ASP A 85 -1.94 10.84 -5.04
N THR A 86 -1.91 10.00 -6.06
CA THR A 86 -1.17 8.73 -6.05
C THR A 86 0.34 8.94 -6.05
N GLU A 87 0.85 10.04 -6.62
CA GLU A 87 2.28 10.30 -6.67
C GLU A 87 2.83 10.71 -5.29
N GLN A 88 2.17 11.63 -4.60
CA GLN A 88 2.54 11.98 -3.23
C GLN A 88 2.33 10.79 -2.28
N ALA A 89 1.23 10.06 -2.45
CA ALA A 89 0.99 8.84 -1.67
C ALA A 89 2.14 7.84 -1.81
N ARG A 90 2.61 7.61 -3.04
CA ARG A 90 3.74 6.71 -3.33
C ARG A 90 5.01 7.14 -2.59
N GLN A 91 5.34 8.42 -2.61
CA GLN A 91 6.50 8.95 -1.90
C GLN A 91 6.40 8.71 -0.40
N GLN A 92 5.24 8.95 0.20
CA GLN A 92 5.01 8.74 1.62
C GLN A 92 4.99 7.25 2.01
N PHE A 93 4.47 6.37 1.17
CA PHE A 93 4.57 4.92 1.40
C PHE A 93 6.02 4.43 1.35
N MET A 94 6.83 4.95 0.43
CA MET A 94 8.25 4.61 0.36
C MET A 94 9.00 5.09 1.61
N GLU A 95 8.72 6.31 2.08
CA GLU A 95 9.32 6.82 3.31
C GLU A 95 8.89 6.01 4.53
N ALA A 96 7.61 5.64 4.63
CA ALA A 96 7.12 4.74 5.67
C ALA A 96 7.90 3.41 5.70
N ALA A 97 8.16 2.82 4.53
CA ALA A 97 8.91 1.58 4.41
C ALA A 97 10.39 1.73 4.78
N ASN A 98 11.00 2.87 4.49
CA ASN A 98 12.37 3.18 4.90
C ASN A 98 12.49 3.31 6.43
N LEU A 99 11.48 3.91 7.07
CA LEU A 99 11.44 4.13 8.50
C LEU A 99 11.03 2.88 9.30
N ALA A 100 10.25 1.99 8.68
CA ALA A 100 9.78 0.74 9.28
C ALA A 100 9.99 -0.46 8.33
N PRO A 101 11.25 -0.86 8.07
CA PRO A 101 11.57 -1.84 7.02
C PRO A 101 11.00 -3.24 7.27
N GLY A 102 10.68 -3.60 8.52
CA GLY A 102 10.07 -4.89 8.88
C GLY A 102 8.55 -4.89 8.90
N ASP A 103 7.88 -3.76 8.67
CA ASP A 103 6.42 -3.68 8.75
C ASP A 103 5.75 -4.22 7.48
N GLN A 104 5.13 -5.41 7.63
CA GLN A 104 4.44 -6.11 6.54
C GLN A 104 3.26 -5.31 5.97
N VAL A 105 2.55 -4.53 6.79
CA VAL A 105 1.37 -3.76 6.34
C VAL A 105 1.81 -2.63 5.43
N ILE A 106 2.89 -1.96 5.78
CA ILE A 106 3.49 -0.88 4.97
C ILE A 106 3.95 -1.42 3.62
N TRP A 107 4.64 -2.58 3.60
CA TRP A 107 5.10 -3.22 2.37
C TRP A 107 3.97 -3.77 1.49
N ASP A 108 2.81 -4.11 2.07
CA ASP A 108 1.60 -4.51 1.33
C ASP A 108 0.81 -3.32 0.77
N SER A 109 1.28 -2.08 0.95
CA SER A 109 0.64 -0.89 0.41
C SER A 109 0.55 -0.91 -1.13
N PRO A 110 -0.40 -0.17 -1.73
CA PRO A 110 -0.59 -0.16 -3.18
C PRO A 110 0.65 0.25 -3.97
N ALA A 111 1.46 1.15 -3.41
CA ALA A 111 2.67 1.64 -4.05
C ALA A 111 3.82 0.62 -4.01
N LEU A 112 3.91 -0.18 -2.96
CA LEU A 112 5.05 -1.07 -2.71
C LEU A 112 4.77 -2.53 -3.07
N ARG A 113 3.51 -2.96 -3.04
CA ARG A 113 3.11 -4.34 -3.40
C ARG A 113 3.74 -4.87 -4.69
N PRO A 114 3.87 -4.10 -5.79
CA PRO A 114 4.51 -4.58 -7.01
C PRO A 114 5.98 -4.95 -6.85
N TYR A 115 6.67 -4.36 -5.88
CA TYR A 115 8.11 -4.59 -5.65
C TYR A 115 8.37 -5.71 -4.64
N GLY A 116 7.37 -6.06 -3.81
CA GLY A 116 7.48 -7.05 -2.75
C GLY A 116 8.34 -6.57 -1.57
N ASN A 117 8.18 -7.20 -0.42
CA ASN A 117 8.99 -6.90 0.76
C ASN A 117 10.40 -7.51 0.58
N PRO A 118 11.50 -6.73 0.69
CA PRO A 118 12.86 -7.23 0.54
C PRO A 118 13.26 -8.27 1.60
N GLU A 119 12.62 -8.26 2.77
CA GLU A 119 12.89 -9.22 3.85
C GLU A 119 12.17 -10.56 3.68
N THR A 120 11.18 -10.65 2.78
CA THR A 120 10.55 -11.92 2.46
C THR A 120 11.43 -12.71 1.48
N PRO A 121 11.82 -13.97 1.80
CA PRO A 121 12.52 -14.80 0.83
C PRO A 121 11.68 -14.89 -0.45
N LYS A 122 12.27 -14.52 -1.59
CA LYS A 122 11.59 -14.59 -2.89
C LYS A 122 11.23 -16.05 -3.18
N LYS A 123 10.01 -16.45 -2.84
CA LYS A 123 9.44 -17.71 -3.27
C LYS A 123 9.25 -17.62 -4.79
N ASN A 124 10.25 -18.12 -5.53
CA ASN A 124 10.19 -18.39 -6.97
C ASN A 124 9.40 -17.38 -7.82
N GLN A 125 9.99 -16.22 -8.08
CA GLN A 125 9.57 -15.45 -9.25
C GLN A 125 10.00 -16.24 -10.49
N PRO A 126 9.11 -16.52 -11.47
CA PRO A 126 9.53 -17.08 -12.73
C PRO A 126 10.52 -16.10 -13.38
N ARG A 127 11.70 -16.58 -13.73
CA ARG A 127 12.71 -15.78 -14.43
C ARG A 127 12.09 -15.33 -15.74
N GLY A 128 11.93 -14.00 -15.89
CA GLY A 128 11.56 -13.43 -17.18
C GLY A 128 12.57 -13.85 -18.26
N PRO A 129 12.13 -14.08 -19.50
CA PRO A 129 13.04 -14.44 -20.59
C PRO A 129 13.87 -13.20 -20.97
N GLY A 130 15.21 -13.27 -20.79
CA GLY A 130 16.13 -12.33 -21.40
C GLY A 130 16.99 -11.48 -20.46
N GLY A 131 17.90 -12.11 -19.75
CA GLY A 131 19.11 -11.48 -19.24
C GLY A 131 20.30 -12.15 -19.87
N THR A 132 20.83 -11.59 -20.95
CA THR A 132 22.09 -12.03 -21.56
C THR A 132 23.21 -11.86 -20.52
N ARG A 133 23.77 -12.98 -20.14
CA ARG A 133 24.92 -13.08 -19.27
C ARG A 133 26.13 -12.58 -20.06
N SER A 134 26.55 -11.34 -19.86
CA SER A 134 27.88 -10.87 -20.27
C SER A 134 28.89 -11.57 -19.36
N GLY A 135 29.56 -12.59 -19.89
CA GLY A 135 30.66 -13.25 -19.23
C GLY A 135 31.88 -12.34 -19.15
N PRO A 136 32.72 -12.48 -18.10
CA PRO A 136 33.97 -11.73 -18.01
C PRO A 136 34.93 -12.21 -19.13
N GLY A 137 35.34 -11.25 -19.95
CA GLY A 137 36.33 -11.49 -21.00
C GLY A 137 37.66 -11.94 -20.39
N SER A 138 38.13 -13.07 -20.89
CA SER A 138 39.50 -13.53 -20.68
C SER A 138 40.46 -12.56 -21.35
N GLY A 139 41.21 -11.78 -20.58
CA GLY A 139 42.34 -11.00 -21.09
C GLY A 139 43.50 -11.88 -21.52
N PRO A 140 44.32 -11.41 -22.49
CA PRO A 140 45.42 -12.20 -23.02
C PRO A 140 46.54 -12.38 -22.02
N ARG A 141 47.06 -13.59 -21.95
CA ARG A 141 48.29 -13.93 -21.21
C ARG A 141 49.48 -13.58 -22.10
N TYR A 142 50.41 -12.83 -21.59
CA TYR A 142 51.78 -12.75 -22.05
C TYR A 142 52.67 -13.60 -21.14
#